data_61952d006c402c67a4fc57822b2263ba
#
_entry.id   61952d006c402c67a4fc57822b2263ba
#
_cell.length_a   1.000
_cell.length_b   1.000
_cell.length_c   1.000
_cell.angle_alpha   90.00
_cell.angle_beta   90.00
_cell.angle_gamma   90.00
#
_symmetry.space_group_name_H-M   'P 1'
#
loop_
_entity.id
_entity.type
_entity.pdbx_description
1 polymer ?
#
loop_
_entity_poly.entity_id
_entity_poly.type
_entity_poly.pdbx_seq_one_letter_code
_entity_poly.pdbx_strand_id
1 'polypeptide(L)'
;MATATHAAPRYTDEHAKAGLDFKFPEIETWQNQFPAYEILIDDPEFTSVCPKTGLPDFGVIQLRYMPRERCLELKSWKEYLFSYRNLGIFQENIVNQILEDVVKACDPIWAHVHGDFRPRGGISTTVDARWPRPSVDSK
;
A
#
# COMPACT_ATOMS: atom_id res chain seq x y z
N MET A 1 23.49 -20.92 -27.03
CA MET A 1 23.23 -20.70 -26.46
C MET A 1 22.88 -19.80 -26.05
N ALA A 2 22.73 -19.90 -26.13
CA ALA A 2 22.59 -19.27 -25.69
C ALA A 2 22.08 -18.69 -25.07
N THR A 3 21.93 -18.62 -25.07
CA THR A 3 21.63 -18.33 -24.51
C THR A 3 20.81 -17.94 -23.92
N ALA A 4 20.56 -18.14 -24.09
CA ALA A 4 19.93 -17.90 -23.59
C ALA A 4 19.40 -17.64 -22.81
N THR A 5 19.46 -17.98 -22.97
CA THR A 5 19.13 -18.03 -21.80
C THR A 5 18.73 -16.82 -21.12
N HIS A 6 18.69 -16.13 -21.26
CA HIS A 6 18.39 -14.98 -20.58
C HIS A 6 17.84 -13.94 -21.43
N ALA A 7 17.38 -14.31 -22.46
CA ALA A 7 16.84 -13.34 -23.35
C ALA A 7 15.56 -12.74 -22.83
N ALA A 8 14.71 -13.50 -22.16
CA ALA A 8 13.46 -12.97 -21.65
C ALA A 8 13.67 -12.34 -20.28
N PRO A 9 13.14 -11.13 -20.04
CA PRO A 9 13.26 -10.54 -18.72
C PRO A 9 12.45 -11.33 -17.70
N ARG A 10 12.94 -11.38 -16.48
CA ARG A 10 12.26 -12.06 -15.40
C ARG A 10 11.06 -11.31 -14.91
N TYR A 11 11.09 -9.99 -15.01
CA TYR A 11 10.01 -9.11 -14.59
C TYR A 11 9.60 -8.27 -15.77
N THR A 12 8.29 -8.16 -15.99
CA THR A 12 7.74 -7.42 -17.10
C THR A 12 6.89 -6.29 -16.58
N ASP A 13 6.36 -5.45 -17.50
CA ASP A 13 5.39 -4.43 -17.12
C ASP A 13 4.17 -5.02 -16.45
N GLU A 14 3.79 -6.23 -16.83
CA GLU A 14 2.65 -6.89 -16.20
C GLU A 14 2.92 -7.16 -14.73
N HIS A 15 4.13 -7.61 -14.41
CA HIS A 15 4.50 -7.78 -13.00
C HIS A 15 4.52 -6.46 -12.28
N ALA A 16 5.08 -5.42 -12.92
CA ALA A 16 5.19 -4.11 -12.31
C ALA A 16 3.83 -3.50 -11.98
N LYS A 17 2.81 -3.84 -12.77
CA LYS A 17 1.46 -3.30 -12.59
C LYS A 17 0.51 -4.26 -11.89
N ALA A 18 0.99 -5.45 -11.54
CA ALA A 18 0.14 -6.47 -10.95
C ALA A 18 -0.60 -5.93 -9.74
N GLY A 19 -1.89 -6.21 -9.68
CA GLY A 19 -2.73 -5.84 -8.54
C GLY A 19 -3.28 -4.45 -8.60
N LEU A 20 -2.74 -3.56 -9.42
CA LEU A 20 -3.16 -2.15 -9.43
C LEU A 20 -4.53 -1.95 -10.09
N ASP A 21 -4.99 -2.89 -10.89
CA ASP A 21 -6.32 -2.84 -11.50
C ASP A 21 -7.37 -3.60 -10.69
N PHE A 22 -7.00 -4.11 -9.53
CA PHE A 22 -7.93 -4.83 -8.68
C PHE A 22 -8.99 -3.87 -8.14
N LYS A 23 -10.23 -4.35 -8.06
CA LYS A 23 -11.30 -3.53 -7.51
C LYS A 23 -11.36 -3.73 -6.01
N PHE A 24 -10.74 -2.81 -5.28
CA PHE A 24 -10.68 -2.89 -3.83
C PHE A 24 -12.03 -2.55 -3.21
N PRO A 25 -12.33 -3.13 -2.02
CA PRO A 25 -13.54 -2.73 -1.29
C PRO A 25 -13.49 -1.25 -0.93
N GLU A 26 -14.64 -0.64 -0.85
CA GLU A 26 -14.74 0.76 -0.50
C GLU A 26 -14.38 0.98 0.97
N ILE A 27 -13.58 2.02 1.23
CA ILE A 27 -13.28 2.45 2.59
C ILE A 27 -14.33 3.48 2.98
N GLU A 28 -15.11 3.16 4.01
CA GLU A 28 -16.14 4.05 4.51
C GLU A 28 -15.55 5.08 5.46
N THR A 29 -16.29 6.16 5.67
CA THR A 29 -15.84 7.27 6.49
C THR A 29 -16.99 7.76 7.37
N TRP A 30 -16.63 8.55 8.39
CA TRP A 30 -17.61 9.21 9.23
C TRP A 30 -17.13 10.64 9.47
N GLN A 31 -18.06 11.51 9.85
CA GLN A 31 -17.79 12.94 9.94
C GLN A 31 -16.90 13.27 11.13
N ASN A 32 -15.77 13.90 10.86
CA ASN A 32 -14.82 14.33 11.91
C ASN A 32 -15.42 15.49 12.71
N GLN A 33 -15.21 15.45 14.04
CA GLN A 33 -15.78 16.44 14.95
C GLN A 33 -14.77 17.44 15.49
N PHE A 34 -13.46 17.21 15.33
CA PHE A 34 -12.44 18.06 15.91
C PHE A 34 -11.33 18.36 14.92
N PRO A 35 -10.68 19.53 15.02
CA PRO A 35 -9.56 19.86 14.14
C PRO A 35 -8.22 19.45 14.74
N ALA A 36 -7.21 19.38 13.90
CA ALA A 36 -5.80 19.48 14.29
C ALA A 36 -5.34 18.36 15.22
N TYR A 37 -5.58 17.11 14.84
CA TYR A 37 -5.05 15.96 15.56
C TYR A 37 -4.69 14.86 14.56
N GLU A 38 -3.90 13.90 15.02
CA GLU A 38 -3.42 12.81 14.17
C GLU A 38 -4.03 11.48 14.60
N ILE A 39 -4.25 10.63 13.63
CA ILE A 39 -4.69 9.26 13.86
C ILE A 39 -3.59 8.34 13.33
N LEU A 40 -3.20 7.36 14.14
CA LEU A 40 -2.31 6.28 13.70
C LEU A 40 -3.08 4.98 13.75
N ILE A 41 -3.16 4.31 12.61
CA ILE A 41 -3.77 2.98 12.52
C ILE A 41 -2.66 2.00 12.17
N ASP A 42 -2.48 1.00 13.02
CA ASP A 42 -1.40 0.04 12.90
C ASP A 42 -1.96 -1.34 12.56
N ASP A 43 -1.47 -1.94 11.48
CA ASP A 43 -1.86 -3.29 11.09
C ASP A 43 -0.61 -4.17 11.08
N PRO A 44 -0.34 -4.88 12.17
CA PRO A 44 0.87 -5.70 12.25
C PRO A 44 0.76 -7.07 11.57
N GLU A 45 -0.39 -7.40 11.02
CA GLU A 45 -0.63 -8.72 10.43
C GLU A 45 -0.95 -8.64 8.94
N PHE A 46 -0.42 -7.64 8.27
CA PHE A 46 -0.68 -7.46 6.85
C PHE A 46 -0.02 -8.56 6.02
N THR A 47 -0.72 -9.04 5.00
CA THR A 47 -0.17 -10.04 4.10
C THR A 47 -0.67 -9.80 2.67
N SER A 48 0.17 -10.18 1.71
CA SER A 48 -0.14 -10.11 0.29
C SER A 48 0.65 -11.21 -0.41
N VAL A 49 0.67 -11.19 -1.74
CA VAL A 49 1.34 -12.24 -2.52
C VAL A 49 2.32 -11.59 -3.47
N CYS A 50 3.49 -12.17 -3.61
CA CYS A 50 4.45 -11.74 -4.61
C CYS A 50 3.93 -12.09 -6.00
N PRO A 51 3.81 -11.14 -6.93
CA PRO A 51 3.22 -11.42 -8.23
C PRO A 51 4.10 -12.34 -9.10
N LYS A 52 5.38 -12.43 -8.77
CA LYS A 52 6.29 -13.27 -9.55
C LYS A 52 6.32 -14.70 -9.03
N THR A 53 6.44 -14.89 -7.72
CA THR A 53 6.65 -16.21 -7.15
C THR A 53 5.37 -16.85 -6.63
N GLY A 54 4.32 -16.07 -6.38
CA GLY A 54 3.10 -16.57 -5.75
C GLY A 54 3.25 -16.86 -4.27
N LEU A 55 4.39 -16.52 -3.68
CA LEU A 55 4.62 -16.76 -2.26
C LEU A 55 4.07 -15.59 -1.44
N PRO A 56 3.63 -15.86 -0.20
CA PRO A 56 3.07 -14.79 0.62
C PRO A 56 4.15 -13.83 1.11
N ASP A 57 3.78 -12.56 1.18
CA ASP A 57 4.54 -11.51 1.84
C ASP A 57 3.83 -11.15 3.13
N PHE A 58 4.60 -10.81 4.15
CA PHE A 58 4.08 -10.42 5.46
C PHE A 58 4.69 -9.10 5.86
N GLY A 59 3.94 -8.30 6.59
CA GLY A 59 4.48 -7.02 7.02
C GLY A 59 3.55 -6.29 7.96
N VAL A 60 3.98 -5.08 8.29
CA VAL A 60 3.22 -4.15 9.12
C VAL A 60 2.89 -2.95 8.24
N ILE A 61 1.63 -2.58 8.21
CA ILE A 61 1.19 -1.35 7.53
C ILE A 61 0.77 -0.37 8.61
N GLN A 62 1.37 0.81 8.58
CA GLN A 62 0.99 1.90 9.48
C GLN A 62 0.48 3.06 8.65
N LEU A 63 -0.70 3.53 8.99
CA LEU A 63 -1.27 4.73 8.40
C LEU A 63 -1.35 5.81 9.47
N ARG A 64 -0.72 6.95 9.20
CA ARG A 64 -0.82 8.13 10.05
C ARG A 64 -1.42 9.23 9.21
N TYR A 65 -2.47 9.89 9.70
CA TYR A 65 -3.07 10.96 8.92
C TYR A 65 -3.73 11.99 9.82
N MET A 66 -3.89 13.18 9.28
CA MET A 66 -4.64 14.24 9.94
C MET A 66 -5.95 14.41 9.19
N PRO A 67 -7.08 14.06 9.78
CA PRO A 67 -8.36 14.15 9.08
C PRO A 67 -8.76 15.60 8.86
N ARG A 68 -9.40 15.85 7.73
CA ARG A 68 -10.04 17.13 7.45
C ARG A 68 -11.49 17.04 7.90
N GLU A 69 -12.36 16.57 7.04
CA GLU A 69 -13.78 16.47 7.37
C GLU A 69 -14.25 15.05 7.60
N ARG A 70 -13.42 14.05 7.28
CA ARG A 70 -13.81 12.65 7.37
C ARG A 70 -12.72 11.84 8.03
N CYS A 71 -13.15 10.92 8.89
CA CYS A 71 -12.26 9.91 9.47
C CYS A 71 -12.58 8.57 8.82
N LEU A 72 -11.59 7.71 8.68
CA LEU A 72 -11.80 6.38 8.14
C LEU A 72 -12.56 5.52 9.14
N GLU A 73 -13.50 4.74 8.63
CA GLU A 73 -14.24 3.80 9.44
C GLU A 73 -13.46 2.49 9.53
N LEU A 74 -13.19 2.02 10.75
CA LEU A 74 -12.17 0.98 10.95
C LEU A 74 -12.59 -0.40 10.47
N LYS A 75 -13.88 -0.73 10.48
CA LYS A 75 -14.31 -2.04 10.00
C LYS A 75 -14.08 -2.15 8.49
N SER A 76 -14.48 -1.13 7.75
CA SER A 76 -14.25 -1.13 6.30
C SER A 76 -12.76 -1.06 5.99
N TRP A 77 -11.98 -0.36 6.81
CA TRP A 77 -10.53 -0.32 6.68
C TRP A 77 -9.93 -1.71 6.81
N LYS A 78 -10.37 -2.47 7.81
CA LYS A 78 -9.91 -3.84 8.00
C LYS A 78 -10.25 -4.70 6.78
N GLU A 79 -11.46 -4.58 6.26
CA GLU A 79 -11.88 -5.34 5.09
C GLU A 79 -11.07 -4.95 3.86
N TYR A 80 -10.79 -3.66 3.73
CA TYR A 80 -9.95 -3.17 2.64
C TYR A 80 -8.56 -3.81 2.69
N LEU A 81 -7.92 -3.80 3.85
CA LEU A 81 -6.58 -4.40 3.99
C LEU A 81 -6.61 -5.91 3.79
N PHE A 82 -7.67 -6.57 4.23
CA PHE A 82 -7.83 -8.00 4.00
C PHE A 82 -7.89 -8.35 2.52
N SER A 83 -8.35 -7.44 1.68
CA SER A 83 -8.46 -7.71 0.25
C SER A 83 -7.11 -7.92 -0.42
N TYR A 84 -6.02 -7.52 0.22
CA TYR A 84 -4.68 -7.75 -0.29
C TYR A 84 -4.18 -9.17 -0.06
N ARG A 85 -4.85 -9.93 0.77
CA ARG A 85 -4.34 -11.19 1.28
C ARG A 85 -3.92 -12.16 0.19
N ASN A 86 -4.70 -12.27 -0.86
CA ASN A 86 -4.42 -13.17 -1.97
C ASN A 86 -4.07 -12.41 -3.25
N LEU A 87 -3.80 -11.13 -3.13
CA LEU A 87 -3.55 -10.28 -4.28
C LEU A 87 -2.07 -10.26 -4.61
N GLY A 88 -1.73 -10.60 -5.86
CA GLY A 88 -0.36 -10.49 -6.34
C GLY A 88 -0.02 -9.04 -6.63
N ILE A 89 0.84 -8.46 -5.83
CA ILE A 89 1.19 -7.05 -5.93
C ILE A 89 2.54 -6.83 -5.24
N PHE A 90 3.40 -6.01 -5.84
CA PHE A 90 4.69 -5.68 -5.24
C PHE A 90 4.53 -4.78 -4.04
N GLN A 91 5.46 -4.89 -3.08
CA GLN A 91 5.41 -4.16 -1.82
C GLN A 91 5.38 -2.65 -2.03
N GLU A 92 6.16 -2.14 -2.98
CA GLU A 92 6.18 -0.72 -3.29
C GLU A 92 4.81 -0.24 -3.76
N ASN A 93 4.15 -1.05 -4.57
CA ASN A 93 2.82 -0.71 -5.08
C ASN A 93 1.75 -0.78 -3.99
N ILE A 94 1.89 -1.72 -3.06
CA ILE A 94 0.94 -1.83 -1.94
C ILE A 94 0.85 -0.50 -1.19
N VAL A 95 1.99 0.02 -0.77
CA VAL A 95 2.01 1.21 0.09
C VAL A 95 1.47 2.42 -0.66
N ASN A 96 1.83 2.55 -1.94
CA ASN A 96 1.34 3.65 -2.76
C ASN A 96 -0.14 3.52 -3.07
N GLN A 97 -0.62 2.31 -3.35
CA GLN A 97 -2.05 2.09 -3.59
C GLN A 97 -2.87 2.43 -2.34
N ILE A 98 -2.38 2.02 -1.18
CA ILE A 98 -3.06 2.34 0.08
C ILE A 98 -3.14 3.86 0.26
N LEU A 99 -2.05 4.57 0.00
CA LEU A 99 -2.08 6.03 0.13
C LEU A 99 -3.13 6.65 -0.79
N GLU A 100 -3.15 6.24 -2.06
CA GLU A 100 -4.12 6.78 -3.02
C GLU A 100 -5.55 6.50 -2.57
N ASP A 101 -5.81 5.29 -2.07
CA ASP A 101 -7.16 4.93 -1.65
C ASP A 101 -7.59 5.69 -0.40
N VAL A 102 -6.67 5.93 0.52
CA VAL A 102 -6.94 6.74 1.72
C VAL A 102 -7.28 8.18 1.33
N VAL A 103 -6.48 8.76 0.44
CA VAL A 103 -6.71 10.13 -0.01
C VAL A 103 -8.07 10.25 -0.71
N LYS A 104 -8.38 9.28 -1.55
CA LYS A 104 -9.66 9.27 -2.24
C LYS A 104 -10.83 9.13 -1.28
N ALA A 105 -10.66 8.33 -0.23
CA ALA A 105 -11.74 8.07 0.72
C ALA A 105 -12.02 9.25 1.64
N CYS A 106 -11.00 9.89 2.20
CA CYS A 106 -11.22 10.87 3.26
C CYS A 106 -10.61 12.25 3.02
N ASP A 107 -9.86 12.46 1.95
CA ASP A 107 -9.27 13.77 1.62
C ASP A 107 -8.57 14.39 2.84
N PRO A 108 -7.54 13.73 3.37
CA PRO A 108 -6.91 14.20 4.61
C PRO A 108 -6.09 15.47 4.37
N ILE A 109 -5.79 16.19 5.45
CA ILE A 109 -4.87 17.32 5.37
C ILE A 109 -3.50 16.83 4.96
N TRP A 110 -3.05 15.72 5.57
CA TRP A 110 -1.87 14.99 5.14
C TRP A 110 -2.05 13.53 5.55
N ALA A 111 -1.29 12.66 4.91
CA ALA A 111 -1.29 11.24 5.23
C ALA A 111 0.08 10.65 4.96
N HIS A 112 0.43 9.63 5.71
CA HIS A 112 1.68 8.91 5.56
C HIS A 112 1.40 7.43 5.75
N VAL A 113 1.72 6.63 4.73
CA VAL A 113 1.63 5.18 4.82
C VAL A 113 3.04 4.64 4.88
N HIS A 114 3.31 3.85 5.90
CA HIS A 114 4.60 3.19 6.10
C HIS A 114 4.37 1.69 6.05
N GLY A 115 5.11 1.00 5.18
CA GLY A 115 5.10 -0.44 5.10
C GLY A 115 6.44 -1.00 5.53
N ASP A 116 6.43 -1.95 6.47
CA ASP A 116 7.63 -2.61 6.95
C ASP A 116 7.43 -4.10 6.70
N PHE A 117 8.14 -4.63 5.70
CA PHE A 117 7.90 -5.99 5.23
C PHE A 117 8.97 -6.94 5.76
N ARG A 118 8.51 -8.14 6.14
CA ARG A 118 9.39 -9.17 6.64
C ARG A 118 10.43 -9.56 5.62
N PRO A 119 11.66 -9.91 6.06
CA PRO A 119 12.69 -10.29 5.10
C PRO A 119 12.32 -11.53 4.30
N ARG A 120 12.68 -11.49 3.04
CA ARG A 120 12.70 -12.66 2.17
C ARG A 120 14.11 -12.78 1.61
N GLY A 121 14.70 -13.98 1.75
CA GLY A 121 16.07 -14.17 1.33
C GLY A 121 17.05 -13.27 2.06
N GLY A 122 16.72 -12.87 3.29
CA GLY A 122 17.58 -12.02 4.08
C GLY A 122 17.46 -10.52 3.80
N ILE A 123 16.58 -10.12 2.85
CA ILE A 123 16.43 -8.71 2.49
C ILE A 123 15.11 -8.19 3.04
N SER A 124 15.17 -7.13 3.84
CA SER A 124 13.99 -6.46 4.34
C SER A 124 13.77 -5.17 3.56
N THR A 125 12.52 -4.75 3.48
CA THR A 125 12.14 -3.57 2.72
C THR A 125 11.16 -2.73 3.52
N THR A 126 11.39 -1.44 3.57
CA THR A 126 10.39 -0.48 4.07
C THR A 126 10.05 0.49 2.94
N VAL A 127 8.81 0.90 2.90
CA VAL A 127 8.32 1.83 1.89
C VAL A 127 7.51 2.90 2.58
N ASP A 128 7.75 4.15 2.21
CA ASP A 128 7.04 5.29 2.78
C ASP A 128 6.42 6.11 1.65
N ALA A 129 5.13 6.37 1.76
CA ALA A 129 4.43 7.22 0.80
C ALA A 129 3.67 8.29 1.56
N ARG A 130 3.78 9.54 1.10
CA ARG A 130 3.23 10.69 1.82
C ARG A 130 2.34 11.52 0.92
N TRP A 131 1.29 12.06 1.52
CA TRP A 131 0.37 12.96 0.85
C TRP A 131 0.30 14.28 1.63
N PRO A 132 0.40 15.44 1.01
CA PRO A 132 0.65 15.61 -0.44
C PRO A 132 1.97 14.98 -0.85
N ARG A 133 2.02 14.48 -2.08
CA ARG A 133 3.25 13.86 -2.54
C ARG A 133 4.33 14.94 -2.66
N PRO A 134 5.56 14.63 -2.21
CA PRO A 134 6.63 15.61 -2.31
C PRO A 134 6.99 15.88 -3.76
N SER A 135 7.45 17.09 -4.02
CA SER A 135 7.97 17.44 -5.34
C SER A 135 9.25 16.68 -5.61
N VAL A 136 9.43 16.32 -6.86
CA VAL A 136 10.65 15.62 -7.29
C VAL A 136 11.22 16.41 -8.46
N ASP A 137 12.49 16.77 -8.34
CA ASP A 137 13.18 17.41 -9.44
C ASP A 137 13.33 16.45 -10.58
N SER A 138 12.97 16.88 -11.76
CA SER A 138 13.02 15.99 -12.90
C SER A 138 14.40 15.86 -13.49
N LYS A 139 15.30 16.74 -13.23
CA LYS A 139 16.68 16.70 -13.71
C LYS A 139 16.88 15.93 -14.97
#